data_89c9e42cff2ae0c3e298112ff12ea7fd
#
_entry.id   89c9e42cff2ae0c3e298112ff12ea7fd
#
_cell.length_a   1.000
_cell.length_b   1.000
_cell.length_c   1.000
_cell.angle_alpha   90.00
_cell.angle_beta   90.00
_cell.angle_gamma   90.00
#
_symmetry.space_group_name_H-M   'P 1'
#
loop_
_entity.id
_entity.type
_entity.pdbx_description
1 polymer ?
#
loop_
_entity_poly.entity_id
_entity_poly.type
_entity_poly.pdbx_seq_one_letter_code
_entity_poly.pdbx_strand_id
1 'polypeptide(L)'
;IKAWFPHITYYNNHTGGYFTAHYEAMDKLIGIMKANELVFVDSRTIGNSKAPEVTKKHNMFLYSRDVFLDNSLNKSEIRTQLQLAVSKAKKNGYAIAIGHPHKNTLEVLRDSKELVRDVEMVYLNEL
;
A
#
# COMPACT_ATOMS: atom_id res chain seq x y z
N ILE A 1 -5.05 15.71 -10.61
CA ILE A 1 -5.50 14.89 -9.44
C ILE A 1 -5.69 15.80 -8.22
N LYS A 2 -4.68 16.59 -7.82
CA LYS A 2 -4.76 17.45 -6.61
C LYS A 2 -5.93 18.46 -6.67
N ALA A 3 -6.26 18.98 -7.85
CA ALA A 3 -7.43 19.87 -8.03
C ALA A 3 -8.77 19.16 -7.79
N TRP A 4 -8.84 17.85 -8.03
CA TRP A 4 -10.05 17.04 -7.79
C TRP A 4 -10.14 16.49 -6.37
N PHE A 5 -8.98 16.23 -5.75
CA PHE A 5 -8.86 15.66 -4.42
C PHE A 5 -7.87 16.48 -3.56
N PRO A 6 -8.22 17.72 -3.20
CA PRO A 6 -7.30 18.67 -2.55
C PRO A 6 -6.82 18.20 -1.16
N HIS A 7 -7.58 17.35 -0.49
CA HIS A 7 -7.28 16.87 0.86
C HIS A 7 -6.55 15.51 0.88
N ILE A 8 -6.39 14.86 -0.28
CA ILE A 8 -5.70 13.58 -0.37
C ILE A 8 -4.22 13.83 -0.57
N THR A 9 -3.39 13.21 0.27
CA THR A 9 -1.93 13.33 0.23
C THR A 9 -1.26 12.05 -0.25
N TYR A 10 -1.85 10.89 0.03
CA TYR A 10 -1.28 9.58 -0.26
C TYR A 10 -1.89 8.99 -1.52
N TYR A 11 -1.03 8.60 -2.45
CA TYR A 11 -1.45 8.03 -3.73
C TYR A 11 -0.66 6.77 -4.06
N ASN A 12 -1.34 5.77 -4.56
CA ASN A 12 -0.73 4.63 -5.22
C ASN A 12 -1.14 4.58 -6.69
N ASN A 13 -0.39 3.85 -7.50
CA ASN A 13 -0.77 3.54 -8.87
C ASN A 13 -1.47 2.17 -8.94
N HIS A 14 -2.57 2.10 -9.68
CA HIS A 14 -3.26 0.84 -9.97
C HIS A 14 -2.73 0.26 -11.28
N THR A 15 -2.49 -1.06 -11.32
CA THR A 15 -1.92 -1.81 -12.48
C THR A 15 -0.60 -1.23 -13.02
N GLY A 16 0.11 -0.47 -12.22
CA GLY A 16 1.28 0.31 -12.63
C GLY A 16 2.62 -0.43 -12.65
N GLY A 17 2.65 -1.76 -12.66
CA GLY A 17 3.89 -2.53 -12.56
C GLY A 17 4.93 -2.15 -13.61
N TYR A 18 4.54 -2.04 -14.88
CA TYR A 18 5.43 -1.60 -15.95
C TYR A 18 5.98 -0.18 -15.72
N PHE A 19 5.12 0.75 -15.35
CA PHE A 19 5.51 2.13 -15.03
C PHE A 19 6.46 2.18 -13.83
N THR A 20 6.14 1.43 -12.79
CA THR A 20 6.93 1.40 -11.54
C THR A 20 8.32 0.79 -11.73
N ALA A 21 8.49 -0.07 -12.76
CA ALA A 21 9.80 -0.61 -13.15
C ALA A 21 10.65 0.37 -13.99
N HIS A 22 10.06 1.46 -14.50
CA HIS A 22 10.77 2.39 -15.38
C HIS A 22 11.34 3.56 -14.57
N TYR A 23 12.66 3.60 -14.42
CA TYR A 23 13.34 4.57 -13.54
C TYR A 23 13.01 6.03 -13.88
N GLU A 24 13.16 6.43 -15.14
CA GLU A 24 12.95 7.83 -15.53
C GLU A 24 11.49 8.29 -15.33
N ALA A 25 10.53 7.40 -15.59
CA ALA A 25 9.12 7.70 -15.38
C ALA A 25 8.82 7.88 -13.88
N MET A 26 9.37 6.98 -13.04
CA MET A 26 9.25 7.09 -11.58
C MET A 26 9.96 8.34 -11.04
N ASP A 27 11.13 8.67 -11.57
CA ASP A 27 11.90 9.86 -11.15
C ASP A 27 11.10 11.15 -11.41
N LYS A 28 10.49 11.27 -12.58
CA LYS A 28 9.59 12.39 -12.91
C LYS A 28 8.37 12.42 -11.99
N LEU A 29 7.72 11.26 -11.79
CA LEU A 29 6.53 11.17 -10.94
C LEU A 29 6.85 11.60 -9.50
N ILE A 30 7.87 11.01 -8.91
CA ILE A 30 8.25 11.28 -7.51
C ILE A 30 8.69 12.74 -7.33
N GLY A 31 9.42 13.31 -8.31
CA GLY A 31 9.78 14.73 -8.31
C GLY A 31 8.55 15.64 -8.31
N ILE A 32 7.54 15.34 -9.15
CA ILE A 32 6.27 16.08 -9.18
C ILE A 32 5.50 15.90 -7.87
N MET A 33 5.45 14.68 -7.34
CA MET A 33 4.75 14.39 -6.07
C MET A 33 5.40 15.18 -4.92
N LYS A 34 6.72 15.18 -4.82
CA LYS A 34 7.46 15.97 -3.82
C LYS A 34 7.14 17.46 -3.91
N ALA A 35 7.18 18.03 -5.11
CA ALA A 35 6.89 19.45 -5.35
C ALA A 35 5.44 19.84 -4.99
N ASN A 36 4.54 18.88 -4.89
CA ASN A 36 3.13 19.06 -4.52
C ASN A 36 2.78 18.53 -3.13
N GLU A 37 3.77 18.16 -2.32
CA GLU A 37 3.59 17.60 -0.97
C GLU A 37 2.73 16.33 -0.97
N LEU A 38 2.88 15.51 -2.01
CA LEU A 38 2.19 14.23 -2.15
C LEU A 38 3.13 13.06 -1.81
N VAL A 39 2.59 12.01 -1.27
CA VAL A 39 3.31 10.80 -0.85
C VAL A 39 2.94 9.64 -1.76
N PHE A 40 3.96 8.97 -2.29
CA PHE A 40 3.77 7.76 -3.08
C PHE A 40 3.71 6.53 -2.18
N VAL A 41 2.74 5.66 -2.46
CA VAL A 41 2.58 4.35 -1.83
C VAL A 41 2.82 3.27 -2.87
N ASP A 42 3.89 2.50 -2.71
CA ASP A 42 4.23 1.42 -3.64
C ASP A 42 3.40 0.18 -3.34
N SER A 43 2.47 -0.15 -4.21
CA SER A 43 1.67 -1.37 -4.13
C SER A 43 2.49 -2.65 -4.39
N ARG A 44 3.74 -2.52 -4.83
CA ARG A 44 4.69 -3.62 -5.11
C ARG A 44 4.08 -4.72 -5.97
N THR A 45 3.41 -4.32 -7.05
CA THR A 45 2.82 -5.25 -8.02
C THR A 45 3.86 -5.94 -8.90
N ILE A 46 5.12 -5.45 -8.86
CA ILE A 46 6.26 -5.99 -9.60
C ILE A 46 7.50 -6.04 -8.69
N GLY A 47 8.33 -7.08 -8.87
CA GLY A 47 9.50 -7.30 -8.01
C GLY A 47 10.66 -6.33 -8.24
N ASN A 48 10.75 -5.72 -9.42
CA ASN A 48 11.81 -4.78 -9.81
C ASN A 48 11.37 -3.30 -9.77
N SER A 49 10.44 -2.95 -8.86
CA SER A 49 10.02 -1.57 -8.65
C SER A 49 11.21 -0.63 -8.43
N LYS A 50 11.20 0.51 -9.11
CA LYS A 50 12.17 1.60 -8.96
C LYS A 50 11.77 2.61 -7.87
N ALA A 51 10.63 2.43 -7.23
CA ALA A 51 10.17 3.32 -6.17
C ALA A 51 11.20 3.47 -5.02
N PRO A 52 11.83 2.39 -4.48
CA PRO A 52 12.81 2.53 -3.42
C PRO A 52 14.02 3.39 -3.78
N GLU A 53 14.55 3.17 -4.99
CA GLU A 53 15.72 3.89 -5.50
C GLU A 53 15.41 5.37 -5.71
N VAL A 54 14.27 5.64 -6.32
CA VAL A 54 13.86 6.99 -6.69
C VAL A 54 13.42 7.81 -5.47
N THR A 55 12.65 7.25 -4.55
CA THR A 55 12.24 7.97 -3.33
C THR A 55 13.46 8.32 -2.47
N LYS A 56 14.45 7.42 -2.38
CA LYS A 56 15.73 7.71 -1.72
C LYS A 56 16.47 8.88 -2.38
N LYS A 57 16.55 8.92 -3.72
CA LYS A 57 17.15 10.04 -4.48
C LYS A 57 16.48 11.38 -4.15
N HIS A 58 15.17 11.37 -4.00
CA HIS A 58 14.39 12.57 -3.68
C HIS A 58 14.29 12.88 -2.18
N ASN A 59 14.95 12.12 -1.30
CA ASN A 59 14.83 12.24 0.16
C ASN A 59 13.36 12.18 0.62
N MET A 60 12.61 11.22 0.09
CA MET A 60 11.23 10.95 0.47
C MET A 60 11.13 9.60 1.17
N PHE A 61 10.26 9.50 2.15
CA PHE A 61 9.89 8.22 2.74
C PHE A 61 9.03 7.42 1.75
N LEU A 62 9.24 6.09 1.70
CA LEU A 62 8.47 5.19 0.87
C LEU A 62 7.58 4.30 1.73
N TYR A 63 6.28 4.46 1.61
CA TYR A 63 5.32 3.48 2.08
C TYR A 63 5.19 2.37 1.06
N SER A 64 5.31 1.12 1.49
CA SER A 64 5.23 -0.04 0.62
C SER A 64 4.28 -1.09 1.17
N ARG A 65 3.57 -1.75 0.30
CA ARG A 65 2.72 -2.89 0.66
C ARG A 65 3.54 -4.04 1.25
N ASP A 66 3.10 -4.55 2.38
CA ASP A 66 3.64 -5.75 3.02
C ASP A 66 2.88 -7.01 2.64
N VAL A 67 1.56 -6.90 2.48
CA VAL A 67 0.68 -8.04 2.18
C VAL A 67 -0.36 -7.66 1.13
N PHE A 68 -0.61 -8.56 0.19
CA PHE A 68 -1.76 -8.49 -0.71
C PHE A 68 -2.85 -9.41 -0.17
N LEU A 69 -4.04 -8.86 0.12
CA LEU A 69 -5.10 -9.63 0.79
C LEU A 69 -5.80 -10.60 -0.17
N ASP A 70 -6.01 -10.20 -1.41
CA ASP A 70 -6.96 -10.81 -2.32
C ASP A 70 -6.38 -11.15 -3.70
N ASN A 71 -5.15 -11.68 -3.74
CA ASN A 71 -4.63 -12.35 -4.93
C ASN A 71 -5.51 -13.54 -5.33
N SER A 72 -6.14 -14.19 -4.36
CA SER A 72 -7.21 -15.16 -4.52
C SER A 72 -8.49 -14.61 -3.90
N LEU A 73 -9.63 -14.86 -4.54
CA LEU A 73 -10.94 -14.48 -4.01
C LEU A 73 -11.51 -15.48 -3.00
N ASN A 74 -10.73 -16.51 -2.62
CA ASN A 74 -11.14 -17.48 -1.61
C ASN A 74 -11.05 -16.84 -0.22
N LYS A 75 -12.17 -16.85 0.53
CA LYS A 75 -12.24 -16.24 1.87
C LYS A 75 -11.22 -16.80 2.86
N SER A 76 -10.92 -18.12 2.80
CA SER A 76 -9.93 -18.72 3.70
C SER A 76 -8.52 -18.20 3.39
N GLU A 77 -8.19 -18.00 2.13
CA GLU A 77 -6.90 -17.45 1.71
C GLU A 77 -6.79 -15.97 2.08
N ILE A 78 -7.84 -15.17 1.83
CA ILE A 78 -7.90 -13.76 2.27
C ILE A 78 -7.69 -13.67 3.79
N ARG A 79 -8.34 -14.54 4.56
CA ARG A 79 -8.19 -14.60 6.02
C ARG A 79 -6.75 -14.92 6.42
N THR A 80 -6.09 -15.87 5.74
CA THR A 80 -4.68 -16.20 5.95
C THR A 80 -3.77 -15.01 5.66
N GLN A 81 -4.02 -14.27 4.59
CA GLN A 81 -3.26 -13.06 4.27
C GLN A 81 -3.47 -11.95 5.32
N LEU A 82 -4.68 -11.81 5.85
CA LEU A 82 -4.95 -10.88 6.95
C LEU A 82 -4.18 -11.28 8.22
N GLN A 83 -4.14 -12.58 8.57
CA GLN A 83 -3.33 -13.07 9.68
C GLN A 83 -1.84 -12.78 9.49
N LEU A 84 -1.34 -12.93 8.25
CA LEU A 84 0.04 -12.59 7.91
C LEU A 84 0.31 -11.08 8.10
N ALA A 85 -0.63 -10.21 7.69
CA ALA A 85 -0.51 -8.77 7.90
C ALA A 85 -0.44 -8.42 9.40
N VAL A 86 -1.31 -9.01 10.22
CA VAL A 86 -1.29 -8.84 11.68
C VAL A 86 0.04 -9.32 12.29
N SER A 87 0.53 -10.48 11.85
CA SER A 87 1.82 -11.01 12.32
C SER A 87 2.99 -10.08 11.96
N LYS A 88 2.98 -9.51 10.77
CA LYS A 88 3.99 -8.53 10.34
C LYS A 88 3.89 -7.24 11.15
N ALA A 89 2.69 -6.74 11.37
CA ALA A 89 2.48 -5.53 12.18
C ALA A 89 3.03 -5.73 13.61
N LYS A 90 2.72 -6.85 14.24
CA LYS A 90 3.26 -7.19 15.58
C LYS A 90 4.79 -7.29 15.60
N LYS A 91 5.40 -7.80 14.54
CA LYS A 91 6.86 -7.95 14.45
C LYS A 91 7.59 -6.66 14.14
N ASN A 92 7.03 -5.83 13.25
CA ASN A 92 7.73 -4.69 12.65
C ASN A 92 7.24 -3.34 13.20
N GLY A 93 6.20 -3.32 14.05
CA GLY A 93 5.53 -2.12 14.54
C GLY A 93 4.33 -1.71 13.70
N TYR A 94 4.36 -1.98 12.40
CA TYR A 94 3.22 -1.76 11.48
C TYR A 94 3.28 -2.73 10.28
N ALA A 95 2.18 -2.81 9.53
CA ALA A 95 2.14 -3.46 8.21
C ALA A 95 1.08 -2.81 7.33
N ILE A 96 1.40 -2.62 6.05
CA ILE A 96 0.47 -2.13 5.04
C ILE A 96 -0.07 -3.32 4.25
N ALA A 97 -1.37 -3.58 4.38
CA ALA A 97 -2.09 -4.57 3.61
C ALA A 97 -2.96 -3.90 2.55
N ILE A 98 -2.89 -4.37 1.31
CA ILE A 98 -3.72 -3.87 0.21
C ILE A 98 -4.67 -4.96 -0.23
N GLY A 99 -5.93 -4.60 -0.44
CA GLY A 99 -6.97 -5.42 -1.04
C GLY A 99 -7.88 -4.58 -1.92
N HIS A 100 -8.68 -5.26 -2.74
CA HIS A 100 -9.68 -4.65 -3.61
C HIS A 100 -11.07 -4.72 -2.96
N PRO A 101 -12.03 -3.89 -3.39
CA PRO A 101 -13.38 -3.88 -2.83
C PRO A 101 -14.24 -5.06 -3.36
N HIS A 102 -13.65 -6.26 -3.40
CA HIS A 102 -14.39 -7.48 -3.71
C HIS A 102 -15.28 -7.86 -2.54
N LYS A 103 -16.45 -8.43 -2.84
CA LYS A 103 -17.41 -8.88 -1.83
C LYS A 103 -16.76 -9.76 -0.76
N ASN A 104 -15.97 -10.75 -1.18
CA ASN A 104 -15.32 -11.68 -0.23
C ASN A 104 -14.26 -10.98 0.63
N THR A 105 -13.51 -10.03 0.09
CA THR A 105 -12.53 -9.23 0.85
C THR A 105 -13.23 -8.42 1.92
N LEU A 106 -14.30 -7.72 1.55
CA LEU A 106 -15.08 -6.90 2.50
C LEU A 106 -15.74 -7.76 3.59
N GLU A 107 -16.30 -8.92 3.22
CA GLU A 107 -16.89 -9.84 4.19
C GLU A 107 -15.85 -10.39 5.17
N VAL A 108 -14.67 -10.80 4.69
CA VAL A 108 -13.59 -11.28 5.56
C VAL A 108 -13.13 -10.18 6.51
N LEU A 109 -12.94 -8.95 6.03
CA LEU A 109 -12.53 -7.83 6.89
C LEU A 109 -13.58 -7.56 7.97
N ARG A 110 -14.87 -7.49 7.60
CA ARG A 110 -15.98 -7.29 8.54
C ARG A 110 -16.02 -8.37 9.62
N ASP A 111 -15.83 -9.63 9.21
CA ASP A 111 -16.02 -10.81 10.08
C ASP A 111 -14.72 -11.22 10.82
N SER A 112 -13.65 -10.44 10.71
CA SER A 112 -12.33 -10.76 11.27
C SER A 112 -11.93 -9.89 12.47
N LYS A 113 -12.89 -9.35 13.22
CA LYS A 113 -12.63 -8.50 14.41
C LYS A 113 -11.68 -9.16 15.41
N GLU A 114 -11.84 -10.45 15.67
CA GLU A 114 -10.95 -11.21 16.56
C GLU A 114 -9.50 -11.34 16.05
N LEU A 115 -9.30 -11.38 14.73
CA LEU A 115 -7.97 -11.44 14.16
C LEU A 115 -7.18 -10.13 14.33
N VAL A 116 -7.87 -9.01 14.29
CA VAL A 116 -7.25 -7.67 14.35
C VAL A 116 -7.31 -7.05 15.74
N ARG A 117 -7.85 -7.74 16.77
CA ARG A 117 -8.05 -7.18 18.11
C ARG A 117 -6.76 -6.72 18.79
N ASP A 118 -5.63 -7.35 18.45
CA ASP A 118 -4.32 -7.08 19.05
C ASP A 118 -3.48 -6.07 18.25
N VAL A 119 -4.07 -5.44 17.25
CA VAL A 119 -3.46 -4.38 16.42
C VAL A 119 -4.46 -3.25 16.25
N GLU A 120 -3.96 -2.05 16.03
CA GLU A 120 -4.77 -0.89 15.73
C GLU A 120 -4.86 -0.69 14.22
N MET A 121 -6.07 -0.41 13.72
CA MET A 121 -6.29 -0.04 12.33
C MET A 121 -6.20 1.48 12.24
N VAL A 122 -5.15 1.97 11.59
CA VAL A 122 -4.84 3.40 11.51
C VAL A 122 -4.88 3.92 10.08
N TYR A 123 -5.02 5.21 9.92
CA TYR A 123 -4.81 5.85 8.63
C TYR A 123 -3.32 5.92 8.29
N LEU A 124 -3.00 5.98 7.00
CA LEU A 124 -1.62 5.94 6.53
C LEU A 124 -0.76 7.13 7.02
N ASN A 125 -1.40 8.25 7.33
CA ASN A 125 -0.75 9.44 7.88
C ASN A 125 -0.47 9.35 9.40
N GLU A 126 -0.85 8.25 10.03
CA GLU A 126 -0.62 7.98 11.46
C GLU A 126 0.55 7.01 11.69
N LEU A 127 1.18 6.52 10.59
CA LEU A 127 2.33 5.62 10.63
C LEU A 127 3.66 6.35 10.84
#